data_1a564ee10b7037c79bc9433e30b00511
#
_entry.id   1a564ee10b7037c79bc9433e30b00511
#
_cell.length_a   1.000
_cell.length_b   1.000
_cell.length_c   1.000
_cell.angle_alpha   90.00
_cell.angle_beta   90.00
_cell.angle_gamma   90.00
#
_symmetry.space_group_name_H-M   'P 1'
#
loop_
_entity.id
_entity.type
_entity.pdbx_description
1 polymer ?
#
loop_
_entity_poly.entity_id
_entity_poly.type
_entity_poly.pdbx_seq_one_letter_code
_entity_poly.pdbx_strand_id
1 'polypeptide(L)'
;MRGDGDGWYKGPGGVKHWGKFGAAGLLLRAPLPGGGSAVLLQHRAPWSHQGGTWALPGGARDSHESPEHAAVREAEEEAGIAADDLRVRAERLTMTAPSGWTYITVIADADKPLPTVANRESAELAWVPEDEVADLPLHPGFAAAWIELRAVPLRVRLDADTELADALPRTVELPDQGFFWLHARDDGPGAEVVLDGEPTEGPVLTRADVIA
;
A
#
# COMPACT_ATOMS: atom_id res chain seq x y z
N MET A 1 -10.21 18.71 10.81
CA MET A 1 -10.47 20.11 10.27
C MET A 1 -10.42 19.96 8.75
N ARG A 2 -11.36 20.54 7.99
CA ARG A 2 -11.25 20.46 6.52
C ARG A 2 -9.98 21.19 6.09
N GLY A 3 -9.12 20.48 5.36
CA GLY A 3 -7.91 21.04 4.80
C GLY A 3 -8.18 21.97 3.60
N ASP A 4 -7.15 22.66 3.16
CA ASP A 4 -7.27 23.53 1.98
C ASP A 4 -7.31 22.76 0.66
N GLY A 5 -6.90 21.48 0.69
CA GLY A 5 -6.96 20.54 -0.41
C GLY A 5 -8.36 20.02 -0.72
N ASP A 6 -9.27 20.07 0.26
CA ASP A 6 -10.64 19.61 0.08
C ASP A 6 -11.36 20.42 -1.01
N GLY A 7 -11.80 19.71 -2.02
CA GLY A 7 -12.56 20.30 -3.12
C GLY A 7 -12.24 19.66 -4.47
N TRP A 8 -13.02 20.10 -5.46
CA TRP A 8 -12.89 19.60 -6.81
C TRP A 8 -11.78 20.34 -7.58
N TYR A 9 -10.80 19.58 -8.05
CA TYR A 9 -9.95 20.00 -9.16
C TYR A 9 -10.77 19.98 -10.45
N LYS A 10 -10.75 21.07 -11.21
CA LYS A 10 -11.48 21.22 -12.47
C LYS A 10 -10.46 21.25 -13.61
N GLY A 11 -10.35 20.13 -14.32
CA GLY A 11 -9.50 20.02 -15.49
C GLY A 11 -10.16 20.48 -16.79
N PRO A 12 -9.40 20.52 -17.90
CA PRO A 12 -9.93 20.78 -19.23
C PRO A 12 -11.03 19.77 -19.59
N GLY A 13 -12.03 20.22 -20.37
CA GLY A 13 -13.15 19.37 -20.77
C GLY A 13 -14.18 19.08 -19.68
N GLY A 14 -14.10 19.78 -18.53
CA GLY A 14 -15.09 19.63 -17.44
C GLY A 14 -14.88 18.40 -16.55
N VAL A 15 -13.80 17.67 -16.74
CA VAL A 15 -13.43 16.53 -15.87
C VAL A 15 -13.10 17.06 -14.47
N LYS A 16 -13.64 16.37 -13.45
CA LYS A 16 -13.44 16.74 -12.05
C LYS A 16 -12.78 15.60 -11.30
N HIS A 17 -11.77 15.92 -10.50
CA HIS A 17 -11.17 15.02 -9.54
C HIS A 17 -11.28 15.62 -8.13
N TRP A 18 -11.42 14.75 -7.12
CA TRP A 18 -11.39 15.19 -5.74
C TRP A 18 -9.96 15.44 -5.30
N GLY A 19 -9.71 16.56 -4.61
CA GLY A 19 -8.38 17.02 -4.20
C GLY A 19 -7.82 18.09 -5.14
N LYS A 20 -7.75 19.33 -4.66
CA LYS A 20 -7.26 20.49 -5.45
C LYS A 20 -5.79 20.37 -5.84
N PHE A 21 -4.99 19.72 -4.98
CA PHE A 21 -3.54 19.55 -5.15
C PHE A 21 -3.15 18.10 -5.43
N GLY A 22 -4.10 17.28 -5.91
CA GLY A 22 -3.95 15.83 -6.04
C GLY A 22 -4.52 15.10 -4.84
N ALA A 23 -4.34 13.79 -4.82
CA ALA A 23 -4.73 12.92 -3.72
C ALA A 23 -3.65 11.88 -3.43
N ALA A 24 -3.69 11.30 -2.23
CA ALA A 24 -2.83 10.20 -1.84
C ALA A 24 -3.61 9.15 -1.05
N GLY A 25 -3.18 7.90 -1.13
CA GLY A 25 -3.73 6.80 -0.35
C GLY A 25 -2.65 5.87 0.16
N LEU A 26 -2.92 5.20 1.27
CA LEU A 26 -1.99 4.31 1.94
C LEU A 26 -2.26 2.85 1.58
N LEU A 27 -1.31 2.20 0.92
CA LEU A 27 -1.26 0.75 0.78
C LEU A 27 -0.48 0.19 1.96
N LEU A 28 -1.19 -0.25 2.99
CA LEU A 28 -0.59 -0.79 4.20
C LEU A 28 -0.62 -2.31 4.16
N ARG A 29 0.56 -2.94 4.27
CA ARG A 29 0.74 -4.39 4.39
C ARG A 29 1.00 -4.81 5.82
N ALA A 30 0.54 -6.01 6.16
CA ALA A 30 0.89 -6.67 7.41
C ALA A 30 1.06 -8.17 7.17
N PRO A 31 1.90 -8.85 7.98
CA PRO A 31 2.13 -10.28 7.84
C PRO A 31 0.90 -11.11 8.21
N LEU A 32 0.68 -12.18 7.46
CA LEU A 32 -0.26 -13.25 7.82
C LEU A 32 0.47 -14.40 8.55
N PRO A 33 -0.25 -15.15 9.41
CA PRO A 33 0.34 -16.30 10.11
C PRO A 33 0.99 -17.34 9.20
N GLY A 34 0.55 -17.43 7.94
CA GLY A 34 1.05 -18.36 6.91
C GLY A 34 2.27 -17.88 6.12
N GLY A 35 2.84 -16.69 6.43
CA GLY A 35 4.01 -16.13 5.73
C GLY A 35 3.66 -15.20 4.56
N GLY A 36 2.39 -15.13 4.14
CA GLY A 36 1.88 -14.13 3.18
C GLY A 36 1.67 -12.78 3.82
N SER A 37 1.13 -11.85 3.05
CA SER A 37 0.72 -10.53 3.49
C SER A 37 -0.78 -10.30 3.33
N ALA A 38 -1.32 -9.40 4.14
CA ALA A 38 -2.64 -8.81 3.95
C ALA A 38 -2.51 -7.32 3.72
N VAL A 39 -3.45 -6.75 2.98
CA VAL A 39 -3.57 -5.33 2.70
C VAL A 39 -4.78 -4.77 3.43
N LEU A 40 -4.62 -3.63 4.10
CA LEU A 40 -5.75 -2.91 4.69
C LEU A 40 -6.56 -2.23 3.59
N LEU A 41 -7.82 -2.61 3.47
CA LEU A 41 -8.76 -2.04 2.52
C LEU A 41 -9.97 -1.41 3.22
N GLN A 42 -10.49 -0.36 2.60
CA GLN A 42 -11.71 0.33 2.97
C GLN A 42 -12.84 -0.06 2.02
N HIS A 43 -13.92 -0.60 2.53
CA HIS A 43 -15.18 -0.70 1.80
C HIS A 43 -15.89 0.65 1.87
N ARG A 44 -15.92 1.36 0.77
CA ARG A 44 -16.41 2.73 0.68
C ARG A 44 -17.91 2.79 0.94
N ALA A 45 -18.33 3.74 1.78
CA ALA A 45 -19.73 3.93 2.10
C ALA A 45 -20.59 4.12 0.83
N PRO A 46 -21.82 3.57 0.75
CA PRO A 46 -22.64 3.58 -0.48
C PRO A 46 -22.96 4.97 -1.03
N TRP A 47 -22.94 5.99 -0.19
CA TRP A 47 -23.22 7.38 -0.57
C TRP A 47 -21.97 8.14 -1.05
N SER A 48 -20.78 7.57 -0.92
CA SER A 48 -19.52 8.19 -1.37
C SER A 48 -19.31 8.00 -2.88
N HIS A 49 -18.35 8.75 -3.44
CA HIS A 49 -17.96 8.55 -4.85
C HIS A 49 -17.43 7.11 -5.05
N GLN A 50 -17.99 6.38 -6.02
CA GLN A 50 -17.72 4.94 -6.22
C GLN A 50 -18.05 4.11 -4.96
N GLY A 51 -19.10 4.46 -4.23
CA GLY A 51 -19.56 3.74 -3.04
C GLY A 51 -19.86 2.27 -3.33
N GLY A 52 -19.62 1.41 -2.33
CA GLY A 52 -19.75 -0.03 -2.45
C GLY A 52 -18.55 -0.73 -3.11
N THR A 53 -17.47 0.00 -3.40
CA THR A 53 -16.22 -0.57 -3.89
C THR A 53 -15.16 -0.60 -2.78
N TRP A 54 -14.17 -1.46 -2.93
CA TRP A 54 -13.01 -1.54 -2.05
C TRP A 54 -11.87 -0.67 -2.59
N ALA A 55 -11.23 0.09 -1.71
CA ALA A 55 -10.14 0.98 -2.05
C ALA A 55 -9.13 1.07 -0.90
N LEU A 56 -8.03 1.75 -1.12
CA LEU A 56 -7.11 2.14 -0.07
C LEU A 56 -7.73 3.28 0.76
N PRO A 57 -7.47 3.36 2.07
CA PRO A 57 -7.68 4.59 2.84
C PRO A 57 -6.91 5.74 2.18
N GLY A 58 -7.54 6.90 2.00
CA GLY A 58 -6.89 8.01 1.33
C GLY A 58 -7.84 9.10 0.88
N GLY A 59 -7.28 10.28 0.60
CA GLY A 59 -8.04 11.47 0.27
C GLY A 59 -7.23 12.60 -0.35
N ALA A 60 -7.76 13.81 -0.24
CA ALA A 60 -7.18 15.01 -0.83
C ALA A 60 -5.88 15.42 -0.11
N ARG A 61 -4.88 15.81 -0.89
CA ARG A 61 -3.68 16.46 -0.36
C ARG A 61 -3.93 17.93 -0.10
N ASP A 62 -3.46 18.43 1.04
CA ASP A 62 -3.35 19.87 1.29
C ASP A 62 -2.13 20.47 0.57
N SER A 63 -2.17 21.79 0.34
CA SER A 63 -1.14 22.50 -0.44
C SER A 63 0.27 22.37 0.14
N HIS A 64 0.38 22.14 1.44
CA HIS A 64 1.64 22.04 2.19
C HIS A 64 2.05 20.61 2.51
N GLU A 65 1.22 19.61 2.18
CA GLU A 65 1.50 18.20 2.49
C GLU A 65 2.33 17.52 1.40
N SER A 66 3.26 16.65 1.84
CA SER A 66 3.79 15.60 0.97
C SER A 66 2.73 14.51 0.72
N PRO A 67 2.87 13.67 -0.31
CA PRO A 67 1.99 12.51 -0.50
C PRO A 67 1.96 11.58 0.71
N GLU A 68 3.12 11.33 1.32
CA GLU A 68 3.26 10.52 2.53
C GLU A 68 2.44 11.10 3.69
N HIS A 69 2.61 12.40 4.00
CA HIS A 69 1.87 13.03 5.09
C HIS A 69 0.36 12.94 4.86
N ALA A 70 -0.11 13.18 3.63
CA ALA A 70 -1.53 13.10 3.32
C ALA A 70 -2.07 11.66 3.47
N ALA A 71 -1.37 10.64 2.93
CA ALA A 71 -1.79 9.26 3.02
C ALA A 71 -1.83 8.74 4.47
N VAL A 72 -0.84 9.11 5.29
CA VAL A 72 -0.78 8.74 6.71
C VAL A 72 -1.90 9.44 7.49
N ARG A 73 -2.11 10.73 7.30
CA ARG A 73 -3.22 11.49 7.93
C ARG A 73 -4.58 10.88 7.60
N GLU A 74 -4.82 10.58 6.32
CA GLU A 74 -6.08 9.97 5.89
C GLU A 74 -6.28 8.57 6.51
N ALA A 75 -5.21 7.76 6.61
CA ALA A 75 -5.28 6.45 7.27
C ALA A 75 -5.58 6.58 8.77
N GLU A 76 -5.07 7.61 9.44
CA GLU A 76 -5.43 7.90 10.83
C GLU A 76 -6.90 8.34 10.95
N GLU A 77 -7.36 9.24 10.08
CA GLU A 77 -8.74 9.76 10.09
C GLU A 77 -9.79 8.70 9.68
N GLU A 78 -9.48 7.87 8.69
CA GLU A 78 -10.43 6.89 8.12
C GLU A 78 -10.38 5.52 8.77
N ALA A 79 -9.22 5.10 9.26
CA ALA A 79 -9.00 3.76 9.77
C ALA A 79 -8.46 3.69 11.22
N GLY A 80 -8.10 4.83 11.81
CA GLY A 80 -7.53 4.89 13.17
C GLY A 80 -6.11 4.34 13.26
N ILE A 81 -5.36 4.31 12.16
CA ILE A 81 -3.98 3.81 12.10
C ILE A 81 -3.01 4.93 12.48
N ALA A 82 -2.26 4.75 13.57
CA ALA A 82 -1.28 5.75 14.01
C ALA A 82 0.00 5.74 13.16
N ALA A 83 0.56 6.91 12.91
CA ALA A 83 1.78 7.06 12.12
C ALA A 83 2.96 6.25 12.67
N ASP A 84 3.09 6.16 14.00
CA ASP A 84 4.19 5.43 14.65
C ASP A 84 4.13 3.90 14.47
N ASP A 85 2.97 3.38 14.04
CA ASP A 85 2.78 1.95 13.75
C ASP A 85 3.15 1.58 12.30
N LEU A 86 3.60 2.56 11.51
CA LEU A 86 3.87 2.42 10.08
C LEU A 86 5.36 2.52 9.76
N ARG A 87 5.78 1.75 8.77
CA ARG A 87 7.09 1.92 8.11
C ARG A 87 6.85 2.16 6.64
N VAL A 88 6.98 3.42 6.21
CA VAL A 88 6.88 3.78 4.79
C VAL A 88 8.05 3.17 4.01
N ARG A 89 7.75 2.59 2.86
CA ARG A 89 8.70 1.87 2.00
C ARG A 89 8.93 2.56 0.67
N ALA A 90 7.85 3.06 0.06
CA ALA A 90 7.93 3.68 -1.26
C ALA A 90 6.72 4.60 -1.52
N GLU A 91 6.86 5.44 -2.54
CA GLU A 91 5.76 6.18 -3.15
C GLU A 91 5.63 5.81 -4.64
N ARG A 92 4.41 5.66 -5.11
CA ARG A 92 4.11 5.39 -6.52
C ARG A 92 3.11 6.40 -7.07
N LEU A 93 3.46 7.04 -8.18
CA LEU A 93 2.50 7.80 -8.98
C LEU A 93 1.64 6.81 -9.76
N THR A 94 0.46 6.49 -9.21
CA THR A 94 -0.42 5.45 -9.77
C THR A 94 -1.48 5.98 -10.71
N MET A 95 -1.70 7.31 -10.73
CA MET A 95 -2.58 7.93 -11.70
C MET A 95 -2.11 9.35 -12.05
N THR A 96 -2.07 9.64 -13.35
CA THR A 96 -1.97 10.99 -13.87
C THR A 96 -3.13 11.22 -14.83
N ALA A 97 -4.03 12.11 -14.48
CA ALA A 97 -5.11 12.51 -15.37
C ALA A 97 -4.60 13.43 -16.50
N PRO A 98 -5.25 13.47 -17.68
CA PRO A 98 -4.89 14.39 -18.75
C PRO A 98 -4.89 15.88 -18.36
N SER A 99 -5.57 16.19 -17.26
CA SER A 99 -5.62 17.53 -16.65
C SER A 99 -4.39 17.88 -15.81
N GLY A 100 -3.46 16.93 -15.60
CA GLY A 100 -2.32 17.06 -14.69
C GLY A 100 -2.63 16.71 -13.23
N TRP A 101 -3.86 16.35 -12.90
CA TRP A 101 -4.19 15.86 -11.55
C TRP A 101 -3.54 14.50 -11.30
N THR A 102 -3.01 14.30 -10.10
CA THR A 102 -2.27 13.08 -9.76
C THR A 102 -2.84 12.38 -8.53
N TYR A 103 -2.72 11.04 -8.52
CA TYR A 103 -2.91 10.22 -7.34
C TYR A 103 -1.61 9.45 -7.05
N ILE A 104 -1.15 9.55 -5.81
CA ILE A 104 0.06 8.87 -5.34
C ILE A 104 -0.32 7.83 -4.30
N THR A 105 0.14 6.60 -4.51
CA THR A 105 0.02 5.53 -3.52
C THR A 105 1.29 5.45 -2.70
N VAL A 106 1.15 5.59 -1.39
CA VAL A 106 2.22 5.40 -0.41
C VAL A 106 2.17 3.95 0.05
N ILE A 107 3.27 3.25 -0.06
CA ILE A 107 3.42 1.85 0.35
C ILE A 107 4.07 1.82 1.72
N ALA A 108 3.44 1.12 2.66
CA ALA A 108 3.94 0.98 4.02
C ALA A 108 3.69 -0.44 4.58
N ASP A 109 4.46 -0.79 5.59
CA ASP A 109 4.31 -2.03 6.34
C ASP A 109 3.94 -1.74 7.81
N ALA A 110 3.19 -2.66 8.41
CA ALA A 110 2.99 -2.79 9.86
C ALA A 110 3.48 -4.15 10.33
N ASP A 111 3.91 -4.25 11.59
CA ASP A 111 4.44 -5.50 12.18
C ASP A 111 3.38 -6.61 12.31
N LYS A 112 2.11 -6.23 12.29
CA LYS A 112 0.94 -7.11 12.40
C LYS A 112 -0.30 -6.39 11.86
N PRO A 113 -1.38 -7.10 11.54
CA PRO A 113 -2.67 -6.48 11.30
C PRO A 113 -3.09 -5.64 12.50
N LEU A 114 -3.21 -4.33 12.29
CA LEU A 114 -3.55 -3.35 13.33
C LEU A 114 -5.06 -3.34 13.55
N PRO A 115 -5.54 -3.05 14.78
CA PRO A 115 -6.93 -2.75 15.02
C PRO A 115 -7.35 -1.51 14.21
N THR A 116 -8.54 -1.56 13.61
CA THR A 116 -9.07 -0.47 12.81
C THR A 116 -10.34 0.11 13.40
N VAL A 117 -10.56 1.40 13.19
CA VAL A 117 -11.78 2.10 13.59
C VAL A 117 -12.33 2.82 12.36
N ALA A 118 -13.40 2.26 11.80
CA ALA A 118 -14.06 2.85 10.64
C ALA A 118 -14.71 4.19 11.00
N ASN A 119 -14.49 5.21 10.15
CA ASN A 119 -15.24 6.44 10.21
C ASN A 119 -16.54 6.34 9.38
N ARG A 120 -17.29 7.44 9.26
CA ARG A 120 -18.54 7.46 8.50
C ARG A 120 -18.37 7.25 6.98
N GLU A 121 -17.17 7.41 6.44
CA GLU A 121 -16.87 7.25 5.00
C GLU A 121 -16.60 5.79 4.64
N SER A 122 -16.40 4.95 5.65
CA SER A 122 -16.17 3.52 5.52
C SER A 122 -17.42 2.73 5.96
N ALA A 123 -17.92 1.85 5.10
CA ALA A 123 -18.89 0.84 5.51
C ALA A 123 -18.21 -0.27 6.31
N GLU A 124 -16.95 -0.57 5.95
CA GLU A 124 -16.13 -1.60 6.57
C GLU A 124 -14.64 -1.31 6.33
N LEU A 125 -13.79 -1.80 7.22
CA LEU A 125 -12.33 -1.87 7.05
C LEU A 125 -11.91 -3.34 7.25
N ALA A 126 -11.11 -3.87 6.33
CA ALA A 126 -10.69 -5.26 6.39
C ALA A 126 -9.22 -5.42 6.00
N TRP A 127 -8.54 -6.33 6.70
CA TRP A 127 -7.27 -6.88 6.27
C TRP A 127 -7.53 -8.03 5.31
N VAL A 128 -7.28 -7.81 4.04
CA VAL A 128 -7.57 -8.76 2.95
C VAL A 128 -6.26 -9.44 2.54
N PRO A 129 -6.21 -10.79 2.50
CA PRO A 129 -5.06 -11.50 1.94
C PRO A 129 -4.72 -10.95 0.55
N GLU A 130 -3.44 -10.72 0.27
CA GLU A 130 -3.01 -10.01 -0.93
C GLU A 130 -3.40 -10.74 -2.23
N ASP A 131 -3.47 -12.05 -2.20
CA ASP A 131 -3.93 -12.90 -3.31
C ASP A 131 -5.45 -12.87 -3.54
N GLU A 132 -6.23 -12.43 -2.53
CA GLU A 132 -7.69 -12.28 -2.62
C GLU A 132 -8.15 -10.86 -3.02
N VAL A 133 -7.24 -9.87 -3.00
CA VAL A 133 -7.60 -8.47 -3.29
C VAL A 133 -8.25 -8.29 -4.67
N ALA A 134 -7.73 -8.99 -5.68
CA ALA A 134 -8.25 -8.89 -7.05
C ALA A 134 -9.66 -9.46 -7.24
N ASP A 135 -10.15 -10.28 -6.31
CA ASP A 135 -11.48 -10.88 -6.35
C ASP A 135 -12.58 -9.94 -5.81
N LEU A 136 -12.17 -8.84 -5.18
CA LEU A 136 -13.10 -7.85 -4.63
C LEU A 136 -13.59 -6.87 -5.72
N PRO A 137 -14.79 -6.27 -5.55
CA PRO A 137 -15.24 -5.15 -6.38
C PRO A 137 -14.40 -3.90 -6.07
N LEU A 138 -13.23 -3.80 -6.66
CA LEU A 138 -12.28 -2.71 -6.42
C LEU A 138 -12.76 -1.39 -7.03
N HIS A 139 -12.40 -0.28 -6.39
CA HIS A 139 -12.49 1.05 -7.01
C HIS A 139 -11.71 1.05 -8.33
N PRO A 140 -12.27 1.57 -9.46
CA PRO A 140 -11.64 1.45 -10.79
C PRO A 140 -10.20 1.94 -10.85
N GLY A 141 -9.88 3.05 -10.18
CA GLY A 141 -8.50 3.57 -10.12
C GLY A 141 -7.55 2.65 -9.35
N PHE A 142 -8.02 2.03 -8.28
CA PHE A 142 -7.24 1.07 -7.51
C PHE A 142 -7.07 -0.25 -8.29
N ALA A 143 -8.13 -0.76 -8.92
CA ALA A 143 -8.04 -1.95 -9.77
C ALA A 143 -7.01 -1.81 -10.89
N ALA A 144 -6.95 -0.63 -11.54
CA ALA A 144 -5.98 -0.35 -12.59
C ALA A 144 -4.54 -0.33 -12.07
N ALA A 145 -4.31 0.18 -10.85
CA ALA A 145 -2.99 0.26 -10.23
C ALA A 145 -2.55 -1.05 -9.56
N TRP A 146 -3.49 -1.93 -9.20
CA TRP A 146 -3.22 -3.11 -8.37
C TRP A 146 -2.15 -4.03 -8.94
N ILE A 147 -2.13 -4.21 -10.26
CA ILE A 147 -1.15 -5.09 -10.92
C ILE A 147 0.30 -4.64 -10.68
N GLU A 148 0.52 -3.34 -10.52
CA GLU A 148 1.84 -2.74 -10.26
C GLU A 148 2.14 -2.62 -8.76
N LEU A 149 1.10 -2.62 -7.93
CA LEU A 149 1.21 -2.41 -6.49
C LEU A 149 1.32 -3.71 -5.69
N ARG A 150 0.75 -4.80 -6.20
CA ARG A 150 0.78 -6.09 -5.52
C ARG A 150 2.21 -6.58 -5.34
N ALA A 151 2.49 -7.18 -4.18
CA ALA A 151 3.79 -7.77 -3.91
C ALA A 151 3.80 -9.28 -4.21
N VAL A 152 4.93 -9.75 -4.74
CA VAL A 152 5.18 -11.18 -4.93
C VAL A 152 5.82 -11.72 -3.65
N PRO A 153 5.27 -12.77 -3.01
CA PRO A 153 5.87 -13.34 -1.80
C PRO A 153 7.17 -14.08 -2.13
N LEU A 154 8.21 -13.84 -1.32
CA LEU A 154 9.49 -14.53 -1.40
C LEU A 154 9.94 -14.97 -0.01
N ARG A 155 10.43 -16.21 0.09
CA ARG A 155 11.03 -16.74 1.32
C ARG A 155 12.53 -16.45 1.33
N VAL A 156 12.99 -15.78 2.36
CA VAL A 156 14.41 -15.48 2.54
C VAL A 156 15.04 -16.50 3.48
N ARG A 157 16.11 -17.15 3.02
CA ARG A 157 16.89 -18.04 3.86
C ARG A 157 17.82 -17.24 4.76
N LEU A 158 17.71 -17.45 6.07
CA LEU A 158 18.39 -16.62 7.06
C LEU A 158 19.82 -17.04 7.37
N ASP A 159 20.17 -18.32 7.20
CA ASP A 159 21.49 -18.88 7.50
C ASP A 159 22.09 -18.39 8.86
N ALA A 160 21.24 -18.27 9.90
CA ALA A 160 21.55 -17.76 11.23
C ALA A 160 21.88 -16.24 11.32
N ASP A 161 21.54 -15.46 10.30
CA ASP A 161 21.65 -13.98 10.34
C ASP A 161 20.51 -13.37 11.17
N THR A 162 20.82 -12.92 12.39
CA THR A 162 19.83 -12.36 13.31
C THR A 162 19.36 -10.97 12.90
N GLU A 163 20.22 -10.14 12.31
CA GLU A 163 19.85 -8.81 11.83
C GLU A 163 18.85 -8.93 10.66
N LEU A 164 19.08 -9.89 9.77
CA LEU A 164 18.16 -10.18 8.69
C LEU A 164 16.82 -10.72 9.22
N ALA A 165 16.84 -11.56 10.26
CA ALA A 165 15.62 -12.05 10.91
C ALA A 165 14.79 -10.92 11.52
N ASP A 166 15.45 -9.94 12.14
CA ASP A 166 14.81 -8.77 12.75
C ASP A 166 14.24 -7.79 11.70
N ALA A 167 14.80 -7.79 10.48
CA ALA A 167 14.34 -6.96 9.39
C ALA A 167 13.08 -7.50 8.69
N LEU A 168 12.73 -8.78 8.87
CA LEU A 168 11.61 -9.44 8.21
C LEU A 168 10.41 -9.63 9.15
N PRO A 169 9.16 -9.69 8.62
CA PRO A 169 8.82 -9.54 7.21
C PRO A 169 8.75 -8.07 6.76
N ARG A 170 8.93 -7.82 5.47
CA ARG A 170 8.84 -6.47 4.92
C ARG A 170 8.55 -6.44 3.41
N THR A 171 8.06 -5.30 2.93
CA THR A 171 7.97 -4.97 1.52
C THR A 171 9.33 -4.44 1.03
N VAL A 172 9.80 -4.95 -0.09
CA VAL A 172 10.95 -4.43 -0.83
C VAL A 172 10.54 -4.12 -2.26
N GLU A 173 11.01 -3.01 -2.76
CA GLU A 173 10.89 -2.65 -4.16
C GLU A 173 12.20 -2.92 -4.89
N LEU A 174 12.13 -3.68 -5.98
CA LEU A 174 13.26 -3.86 -6.88
C LEU A 174 13.03 -3.08 -8.18
N PRO A 175 14.01 -2.27 -8.62
CA PRO A 175 13.91 -1.53 -9.87
C PRO A 175 13.49 -2.43 -11.03
N ASP A 176 12.50 -1.98 -11.81
CA ASP A 176 11.96 -2.66 -12.99
C ASP A 176 11.30 -4.05 -12.73
N GLN A 177 11.25 -4.51 -11.49
CA GLN A 177 10.66 -5.81 -11.11
C GLN A 177 9.41 -5.67 -10.23
N GLY A 178 9.20 -4.51 -9.58
CA GLY A 178 8.05 -4.23 -8.73
C GLY A 178 8.28 -4.55 -7.25
N PHE A 179 7.19 -4.85 -6.55
CA PHE A 179 7.20 -5.09 -5.11
C PHE A 179 7.28 -6.57 -4.76
N PHE A 180 8.03 -6.85 -3.70
CA PHE A 180 8.17 -8.19 -3.12
C PHE A 180 7.87 -8.14 -1.64
N TRP A 181 7.12 -9.16 -1.16
CA TRP A 181 6.91 -9.38 0.26
C TRP A 181 7.90 -10.43 0.75
N LEU A 182 8.90 -10.00 1.49
CA LEU A 182 9.95 -10.87 2.01
C LEU A 182 9.57 -11.40 3.39
N HIS A 183 9.73 -12.70 3.61
CA HIS A 183 9.51 -13.34 4.91
C HIS A 183 10.49 -14.49 5.13
N ALA A 184 10.72 -14.82 6.41
CA ALA A 184 11.68 -15.86 6.83
C ALA A 184 11.04 -17.23 7.09
N ARG A 185 9.73 -17.40 6.76
CA ARG A 185 9.00 -18.62 7.10
C ARG A 185 9.23 -19.72 6.08
N ASP A 186 9.76 -20.87 6.52
CA ASP A 186 10.11 -22.00 5.64
C ASP A 186 8.90 -22.63 4.93
N ASP A 187 7.72 -22.59 5.55
CA ASP A 187 6.46 -23.14 5.02
C ASP A 187 5.56 -22.09 4.37
N GLY A 188 6.05 -20.87 4.20
CA GLY A 188 5.30 -19.78 3.62
C GLY A 188 5.27 -19.78 2.09
N PRO A 189 4.41 -18.91 1.48
CA PRO A 189 4.25 -18.82 0.03
C PRO A 189 5.49 -18.21 -0.64
N GLY A 190 5.63 -18.47 -1.94
CA GLY A 190 6.68 -17.88 -2.80
C GLY A 190 7.93 -18.73 -2.95
N ALA A 191 8.76 -18.34 -3.90
CA ALA A 191 10.05 -18.98 -4.15
C ALA A 191 11.05 -18.64 -3.04
N GLU A 192 11.95 -19.58 -2.77
CA GLU A 192 13.08 -19.33 -1.86
C GLU A 192 14.15 -18.51 -2.58
N VAL A 193 14.67 -17.50 -1.88
CA VAL A 193 15.80 -16.70 -2.33
C VAL A 193 16.93 -16.75 -1.31
N VAL A 194 18.15 -16.76 -1.82
CA VAL A 194 19.38 -16.64 -1.05
C VAL A 194 19.98 -15.29 -1.34
N LEU A 195 20.20 -14.50 -0.31
CA LEU A 195 20.78 -13.16 -0.47
C LEU A 195 22.25 -13.27 -0.88
N ASP A 196 22.69 -12.36 -1.74
CA ASP A 196 24.05 -12.31 -2.28
C ASP A 196 24.51 -13.62 -2.94
N GLY A 197 23.56 -14.49 -3.30
CA GLY A 197 23.82 -15.77 -3.97
C GLY A 197 24.01 -15.65 -5.48
N GLU A 198 24.41 -16.77 -6.12
CA GLU A 198 24.40 -16.86 -7.57
C GLU A 198 22.97 -16.69 -8.10
N PRO A 199 22.77 -15.95 -9.21
CA PRO A 199 21.44 -15.74 -9.79
C PRO A 199 20.83 -17.09 -10.20
N THR A 200 19.73 -17.43 -9.54
CA THR A 200 18.83 -18.51 -9.96
C THR A 200 17.68 -17.93 -10.79
N GLU A 201 16.74 -18.74 -11.22
CA GLU A 201 15.52 -18.25 -11.87
C GLU A 201 14.68 -17.46 -10.86
N GLY A 202 14.90 -16.13 -10.77
CA GLY A 202 14.17 -15.26 -9.85
C GLY A 202 14.85 -13.92 -9.62
N PRO A 203 14.26 -13.05 -8.80
CA PRO A 203 14.86 -11.77 -8.47
C PRO A 203 16.17 -11.98 -7.70
N VAL A 204 17.18 -11.20 -8.06
CA VAL A 204 18.45 -11.15 -7.31
C VAL A 204 18.26 -10.12 -6.20
N LEU A 205 18.35 -10.57 -4.96
CA LEU A 205 18.28 -9.75 -3.76
C LEU A 205 19.64 -9.73 -3.06
N THR A 206 20.05 -8.55 -2.64
CA THR A 206 21.20 -8.40 -1.77
C THR A 206 20.75 -8.20 -0.33
N ARG A 207 21.67 -8.45 0.61
CA ARG A 207 21.42 -8.16 2.03
C ARG A 207 21.07 -6.66 2.24
N ALA A 208 21.69 -5.76 1.46
CA ALA A 208 21.41 -4.34 1.53
C ALA A 208 19.96 -4.01 1.13
N ASP A 209 19.39 -4.69 0.14
CA ASP A 209 17.99 -4.50 -0.27
C ASP A 209 16.99 -4.86 0.85
N VAL A 210 17.40 -5.75 1.76
CA VAL A 210 16.54 -6.21 2.87
C VAL A 210 16.72 -5.36 4.12
N ILE A 211 17.92 -4.86 4.42
CA ILE A 211 18.20 -4.17 5.69
C ILE A 211 18.04 -2.65 5.59
N ALA A 212 18.12 -2.08 4.37
CA ALA A 212 17.89 -0.66 4.13
C ALA A 212 16.46 -0.27 4.46
#